data_2984363d5acf7b614fc4047d1fe1c6cc
#
_entry.id   2984363d5acf7b614fc4047d1fe1c6cc
#
_cell.length_a   1.000
_cell.length_b   1.000
_cell.length_c   1.000
_cell.angle_alpha   90.00
_cell.angle_beta   90.00
_cell.angle_gamma   90.00
#
_symmetry.space_group_name_H-M   'P 1'
#
loop_
_entity.id
_entity.type
_entity.pdbx_description
1 polymer ?
#
loop_
_entity_poly.entity_id
_entity_poly.type
_entity_poly.pdbx_seq_one_letter_code
_entity_poly.pdbx_strand_id
1 'polypeptide(L)'
;MYTSDIKLNRNRASKTAFVYLLVSLFFVLFGAVYEIYSHEVYSYYMLYAFTFPLIGGTLVFNILSFLKLQKYPNAVARNLYHSGIATLTVGSVVQGVLEIYGTTNALSDYYWSVGIVLIVIGVVAGIVSFFLQRREQRYEM
;
A
#
# COMPACT_ATOMS: atom_id res chain seq x y z
N MET A 1 27.70 -15.08 -0.91
CA MET A 1 26.61 -14.77 -1.87
C MET A 1 25.24 -14.75 -1.20
N TYR A 2 24.86 -15.75 -0.45
CA TYR A 2 23.56 -15.91 0.23
C TYR A 2 23.20 -14.78 1.25
N THR A 3 24.14 -14.37 2.07
CA THR A 3 23.96 -13.33 3.09
C THR A 3 23.82 -11.92 2.51
N SER A 4 24.40 -11.66 1.35
CA SER A 4 24.32 -10.35 0.69
C SER A 4 22.94 -10.10 0.07
N ASP A 5 22.30 -11.12 -0.50
CA ASP A 5 20.98 -11.01 -1.11
C ASP A 5 19.89 -10.76 -0.06
N ILE A 6 19.96 -11.47 1.08
CA ILE A 6 19.04 -11.23 2.20
C ILE A 6 19.18 -9.81 2.74
N LYS A 7 20.41 -9.31 2.87
CA LYS A 7 20.70 -7.95 3.34
C LYS A 7 20.16 -6.89 2.37
N LEU A 8 20.33 -7.11 1.06
CA LEU A 8 19.82 -6.24 0.02
C LEU A 8 18.29 -6.20 0.00
N ASN A 9 17.63 -7.35 0.08
CA ASN A 9 16.18 -7.45 0.07
C ASN A 9 15.55 -6.81 1.32
N ARG A 10 16.17 -7.01 2.49
CA ARG A 10 15.77 -6.33 3.73
C ARG A 10 15.88 -4.81 3.59
N ASN A 11 16.97 -4.30 3.03
CA ASN A 11 17.14 -2.86 2.85
C ASN A 11 16.12 -2.27 1.87
N ARG A 12 15.75 -3.00 0.82
CA ARG A 12 14.68 -2.58 -0.13
C ARG A 12 13.33 -2.51 0.56
N ALA A 13 12.95 -3.53 1.32
CA ALA A 13 11.69 -3.55 2.06
C ALA A 13 11.62 -2.43 3.11
N SER A 14 12.69 -2.23 3.86
CA SER A 14 12.79 -1.16 4.87
C SER A 14 12.70 0.24 4.25
N LYS A 15 13.34 0.48 3.11
CA LYS A 15 13.20 1.75 2.38
C LYS A 15 11.77 1.99 1.91
N THR A 16 11.11 0.96 1.39
CA THR A 16 9.71 1.06 0.96
C THR A 16 8.79 1.35 2.15
N ALA A 17 8.99 0.67 3.27
CA ALA A 17 8.24 0.92 4.50
C ALA A 17 8.42 2.37 5.00
N PHE A 18 9.65 2.90 4.93
CA PHE A 18 9.93 4.28 5.32
C PHE A 18 9.24 5.30 4.39
N VAL A 19 9.24 5.06 3.09
CA VAL A 19 8.50 5.91 2.13
C VAL A 19 7.01 5.92 2.45
N TYR A 20 6.41 4.77 2.72
CA TYR A 20 5.01 4.68 3.12
C TYR A 20 4.71 5.38 4.46
N LEU A 21 5.64 5.35 5.40
CA LEU A 21 5.53 6.11 6.64
C LEU A 21 5.46 7.62 6.38
N LEU A 22 6.32 8.13 5.50
CA LEU A 22 6.28 9.54 5.10
C LEU A 22 4.99 9.90 4.37
N VAL A 23 4.51 9.03 3.49
CA VAL A 23 3.21 9.20 2.80
C VAL A 23 2.06 9.21 3.80
N SER A 24 2.08 8.32 4.79
CA SER A 24 1.07 8.28 5.85
C SER A 24 1.07 9.58 6.67
N LEU A 25 2.25 10.06 7.05
CA LEU A 25 2.39 11.32 7.77
C LEU A 25 1.86 12.51 6.95
N PHE A 26 2.14 12.52 5.64
CA PHE A 26 1.59 13.53 4.74
C PHE A 26 0.05 13.52 4.77
N PHE A 27 -0.60 12.36 4.69
CA PHE A 27 -2.05 12.27 4.72
C PHE A 27 -2.65 12.61 6.09
N VAL A 28 -1.96 12.35 7.20
CA VAL A 28 -2.37 12.84 8.53
C VAL A 28 -2.39 14.37 8.56
N LEU A 29 -1.32 15.02 8.10
CA LEU A 29 -1.24 16.48 8.05
C LEU A 29 -2.26 17.06 7.07
N PHE A 30 -2.40 16.45 5.90
CA PHE A 30 -3.37 16.86 4.88
C PHE A 30 -4.80 16.80 5.41
N GLY A 31 -5.19 15.69 6.03
CA GLY A 31 -6.50 15.53 6.64
C GLY A 31 -6.76 16.55 7.76
N ALA A 32 -5.79 16.73 8.65
CA ALA A 32 -5.90 17.71 9.74
C ALA A 32 -6.07 19.15 9.21
N VAL A 33 -5.26 19.55 8.23
CA VAL A 33 -5.38 20.88 7.60
C VAL A 33 -6.73 21.04 6.92
N TYR A 34 -7.18 20.02 6.18
CA TYR A 34 -8.45 20.06 5.46
C TYR A 34 -9.64 20.23 6.43
N GLU A 35 -9.61 19.53 7.57
CA GLU A 35 -10.67 19.63 8.60
C GLU A 35 -10.72 21.00 9.27
N ILE A 36 -9.57 21.66 9.49
CA ILE A 36 -9.54 23.03 10.03
C ILE A 36 -10.31 24.01 9.11
N TYR A 37 -10.25 23.80 7.79
CA TYR A 37 -10.93 24.66 6.82
C TYR A 37 -12.35 24.18 6.44
N SER A 38 -12.79 23.02 6.92
CA SER A 38 -14.10 22.43 6.59
C SER A 38 -15.28 23.00 7.39
N HIS A 39 -15.07 24.03 8.23
CA HIS A 39 -16.13 24.69 9.02
C HIS A 39 -16.95 23.70 9.88
N GLU A 40 -16.26 22.88 10.66
CA GLU A 40 -16.84 21.88 11.59
C GLU A 40 -17.54 20.69 10.89
N VAL A 41 -17.35 20.51 9.59
CA VAL A 41 -17.83 19.31 8.89
C VAL A 41 -16.71 18.28 8.83
N TYR A 42 -16.87 17.15 9.52
CA TYR A 42 -15.87 16.10 9.63
C TYR A 42 -16.20 14.94 8.67
N SER A 43 -15.18 14.42 8.00
CA SER A 43 -15.29 13.18 7.23
C SER A 43 -14.35 12.11 7.76
N TYR A 44 -14.90 10.96 8.13
CA TYR A 44 -14.11 9.81 8.54
C TYR A 44 -13.21 9.30 7.41
N TYR A 45 -13.62 9.39 6.17
CA TYR A 45 -12.81 8.99 5.02
C TYR A 45 -11.58 9.87 4.87
N MET A 46 -11.70 11.17 5.07
CA MET A 46 -10.57 12.10 5.05
C MET A 46 -9.62 11.85 6.22
N LEU A 47 -10.19 11.72 7.41
CA LEU A 47 -9.42 11.54 8.65
C LEU A 47 -8.62 10.23 8.64
N TYR A 48 -9.19 9.14 8.11
CA TYR A 48 -8.54 7.83 8.10
C TYR A 48 -7.84 7.47 6.79
N ALA A 49 -7.72 8.38 5.82
CA ALA A 49 -7.03 8.15 4.55
C ALA A 49 -5.58 7.67 4.74
N PHE A 50 -4.88 8.14 5.79
CA PHE A 50 -3.52 7.73 6.12
C PHE A 50 -3.39 6.24 6.52
N THR A 51 -4.49 5.60 6.92
CA THR A 51 -4.50 4.21 7.40
C THR A 51 -4.10 3.24 6.28
N PHE A 52 -4.47 3.50 5.04
CA PHE A 52 -4.12 2.64 3.90
C PHE A 52 -2.60 2.57 3.66
N PRO A 53 -1.86 3.68 3.51
CA PRO A 53 -0.41 3.60 3.38
C PRO A 53 0.27 3.16 4.68
N LEU A 54 -0.28 3.45 5.85
CA LEU A 54 0.29 3.03 7.13
C LEU A 54 0.21 1.51 7.30
N ILE A 55 -0.99 0.93 7.20
CA ILE A 55 -1.20 -0.51 7.39
C ILE A 55 -0.74 -1.29 6.15
N GLY A 56 -1.26 -0.97 4.98
CA GLY A 56 -0.96 -1.68 3.75
C GLY A 56 0.48 -1.47 3.25
N GLY A 57 1.06 -0.32 3.52
CA GLY A 57 2.44 0.01 3.14
C GLY A 57 3.43 -0.25 4.27
N THR A 58 3.43 0.61 5.28
CA THR A 58 4.46 0.60 6.33
C THR A 58 4.50 -0.72 7.09
N LEU A 59 3.37 -1.24 7.59
CA LEU A 59 3.37 -2.48 8.37
C LEU A 59 3.73 -3.69 7.50
N VAL A 60 3.13 -3.84 6.32
CA VAL A 60 3.38 -4.98 5.44
C VAL A 60 4.86 -5.05 5.03
N PHE A 61 5.45 -3.94 4.58
CA PHE A 61 6.86 -3.94 4.17
C PHE A 61 7.84 -4.02 5.34
N ASN A 62 7.48 -3.57 6.56
CA ASN A 62 8.25 -3.87 7.76
C ASN A 62 8.24 -5.38 8.07
N ILE A 63 7.07 -6.03 8.04
CA ILE A 63 6.98 -7.48 8.24
C ILE A 63 7.82 -8.21 7.20
N LEU A 64 7.74 -7.85 5.93
CA LEU A 64 8.58 -8.42 4.87
C LEU A 64 10.08 -8.22 5.17
N SER A 65 10.46 -7.07 5.71
CA SER A 65 11.85 -6.79 6.11
C SER A 65 12.35 -7.72 7.22
N PHE A 66 11.47 -8.09 8.18
CA PHE A 66 11.80 -9.01 9.28
C PHE A 66 11.83 -10.48 8.86
N LEU A 67 11.04 -10.87 7.86
CA LEU A 67 10.89 -12.27 7.43
C LEU A 67 12.14 -12.86 6.74
N LYS A 68 13.25 -12.13 6.62
CA LYS A 68 14.53 -12.58 6.01
C LYS A 68 14.32 -13.31 4.69
N LEU A 69 13.41 -12.81 3.84
CA LEU A 69 13.10 -13.44 2.57
C LEU A 69 14.34 -13.48 1.66
N GLN A 70 14.67 -14.67 1.18
CA GLN A 70 15.79 -14.88 0.27
C GLN A 70 15.53 -14.20 -1.09
N LYS A 71 14.28 -14.14 -1.51
CA LYS A 71 13.85 -13.52 -2.76
C LYS A 71 12.76 -12.47 -2.49
N TYR A 72 12.95 -11.31 -3.10
CA TYR A 72 12.00 -10.20 -3.03
C TYR A 72 10.89 -10.40 -4.07
N PRO A 73 9.63 -10.01 -3.80
CA PRO A 73 8.54 -10.15 -4.75
C PRO A 73 8.86 -9.50 -6.11
N ASN A 74 8.35 -10.11 -7.18
CA ASN A 74 8.51 -9.61 -8.56
C ASN A 74 8.06 -8.13 -8.67
N ALA A 75 8.69 -7.37 -9.56
CA ALA A 75 8.38 -5.96 -9.81
C ALA A 75 6.90 -5.74 -10.18
N VAL A 76 6.33 -6.62 -11.01
CA VAL A 76 4.92 -6.55 -11.41
C VAL A 76 3.99 -6.70 -10.21
N ALA A 77 4.22 -7.72 -9.37
CA ALA A 77 3.43 -7.95 -8.16
C ALA A 77 3.47 -6.74 -7.20
N ARG A 78 4.66 -6.16 -7.01
CA ARG A 78 4.82 -4.98 -6.18
C ARG A 78 4.10 -3.76 -6.76
N ASN A 79 4.25 -3.51 -8.05
CA ASN A 79 3.62 -2.36 -8.70
C ASN A 79 2.11 -2.45 -8.62
N LEU A 80 1.52 -3.63 -8.85
CA LEU A 80 0.08 -3.84 -8.68
C LEU A 80 -0.37 -3.59 -7.24
N TYR A 81 0.38 -4.08 -6.26
CA TYR A 81 0.11 -3.86 -4.85
C TYR A 81 0.18 -2.37 -4.48
N HIS A 82 1.25 -1.67 -4.89
CA HIS A 82 1.40 -0.23 -4.66
C HIS A 82 0.29 0.59 -5.32
N SER A 83 -0.09 0.23 -6.55
CA SER A 83 -1.21 0.88 -7.25
C SER A 83 -2.53 0.68 -6.50
N GLY A 84 -2.77 -0.51 -5.95
CA GLY A 84 -3.95 -0.79 -5.14
C GLY A 84 -4.03 0.06 -3.87
N ILE A 85 -2.93 0.15 -3.11
CA ILE A 85 -2.85 1.02 -1.91
C ILE A 85 -3.07 2.49 -2.29
N ALA A 86 -2.43 2.96 -3.36
CA ALA A 86 -2.61 4.34 -3.85
C ALA A 86 -4.06 4.62 -4.24
N THR A 87 -4.71 3.68 -4.96
CA THR A 87 -6.12 3.80 -5.37
C THR A 87 -7.05 3.89 -4.17
N LEU A 88 -6.87 3.05 -3.14
CA LEU A 88 -7.68 3.12 -1.92
C LEU A 88 -7.47 4.44 -1.16
N THR A 89 -6.22 4.89 -1.06
CA THR A 89 -5.89 6.16 -0.40
C THR A 89 -6.53 7.34 -1.10
N VAL A 90 -6.40 7.42 -2.43
CA VAL A 90 -7.02 8.48 -3.25
C VAL A 90 -8.55 8.39 -3.18
N GLY A 91 -9.12 7.18 -3.26
CA GLY A 91 -10.55 6.95 -3.11
C GLY A 91 -11.09 7.45 -1.77
N SER A 92 -10.36 7.22 -0.68
CA SER A 92 -10.72 7.73 0.65
C SER A 92 -10.71 9.26 0.69
N VAL A 93 -9.68 9.90 0.12
CA VAL A 93 -9.61 11.37 0.04
C VAL A 93 -10.76 11.94 -0.80
N VAL A 94 -11.02 11.36 -1.99
CA VAL A 94 -12.12 11.79 -2.86
C VAL A 94 -13.47 11.67 -2.16
N GLN A 95 -13.73 10.53 -1.51
CA GLN A 95 -14.95 10.32 -0.75
C GLN A 95 -15.07 11.33 0.40
N GLY A 96 -13.96 11.60 1.10
CA GLY A 96 -13.92 12.57 2.18
C GLY A 96 -14.23 13.98 1.72
N VAL A 97 -13.70 14.39 0.56
CA VAL A 97 -14.03 15.69 -0.06
C VAL A 97 -15.52 15.76 -0.39
N LEU A 98 -16.09 14.71 -1.01
CA LEU A 98 -17.51 14.68 -1.37
C LEU A 98 -18.42 14.79 -0.14
N GLU A 99 -18.09 14.11 0.96
CA GLU A 99 -18.85 14.21 2.21
C GLU A 99 -18.81 15.62 2.80
N ILE A 100 -17.64 16.26 2.83
CA ILE A 100 -17.49 17.62 3.36
C ILE A 100 -18.28 18.63 2.51
N TYR A 101 -18.33 18.45 1.19
CA TYR A 101 -19.16 19.27 0.30
C TYR A 101 -20.64 18.92 0.31
N GLY A 102 -21.05 17.86 1.05
CA GLY A 102 -22.45 17.43 1.12
C GLY A 102 -22.98 16.85 -0.20
N THR A 103 -22.10 16.31 -1.03
CA THR A 103 -22.44 15.71 -2.32
C THR A 103 -22.02 14.25 -2.37
N THR A 104 -22.62 13.48 -3.28
CA THR A 104 -22.29 12.07 -3.51
C THR A 104 -22.01 11.83 -4.98
N ASN A 105 -21.09 10.91 -5.27
CA ASN A 105 -20.78 10.49 -6.62
C ASN A 105 -20.68 8.96 -6.68
N ALA A 106 -21.52 8.32 -7.47
CA ALA A 106 -21.51 6.86 -7.64
C ALA A 106 -20.17 6.32 -8.17
N LEU A 107 -19.37 7.16 -8.84
CA LEU A 107 -18.04 6.77 -9.32
C LEU A 107 -17.02 6.58 -8.19
N SER A 108 -17.27 7.11 -6.99
CA SER A 108 -16.36 6.92 -5.86
C SER A 108 -16.29 5.46 -5.39
N ASP A 109 -17.34 4.67 -5.60
CA ASP A 109 -17.35 3.24 -5.26
C ASP A 109 -16.37 2.41 -6.09
N TYR A 110 -16.05 2.87 -7.31
CA TYR A 110 -15.05 2.19 -8.15
C TYR A 110 -13.63 2.23 -7.57
N TYR A 111 -13.27 3.27 -6.80
CA TYR A 111 -11.96 3.31 -6.14
C TYR A 111 -11.78 2.13 -5.17
N TRP A 112 -12.84 1.77 -4.43
CA TRP A 112 -12.82 0.65 -3.50
C TRP A 112 -12.67 -0.68 -4.24
N SER A 113 -13.50 -0.89 -5.27
CA SER A 113 -13.49 -2.12 -6.05
C SER A 113 -12.14 -2.30 -6.78
N VAL A 114 -11.68 -1.29 -7.49
CA VAL A 114 -10.42 -1.34 -8.25
C VAL A 114 -9.23 -1.47 -7.31
N GLY A 115 -9.17 -0.72 -6.22
CA GLY A 115 -8.08 -0.78 -5.25
C GLY A 115 -7.94 -2.16 -4.62
N ILE A 116 -9.05 -2.77 -4.19
CA ILE A 116 -9.05 -4.12 -3.61
C ILE A 116 -8.60 -5.17 -4.64
N VAL A 117 -9.14 -5.11 -5.86
CA VAL A 117 -8.76 -6.04 -6.96
C VAL A 117 -7.28 -5.94 -7.25
N LEU A 118 -6.72 -4.75 -7.35
CA LEU A 118 -5.28 -4.55 -7.60
C LEU A 118 -4.41 -5.12 -6.48
N ILE A 119 -4.81 -4.94 -5.21
CA ILE A 119 -4.10 -5.52 -4.07
C ILE A 119 -4.14 -7.06 -4.14
N VAL A 120 -5.32 -7.63 -4.35
CA VAL A 120 -5.49 -9.09 -4.42
C VAL A 120 -4.63 -9.68 -5.55
N ILE A 121 -4.69 -9.10 -6.75
CA ILE A 121 -3.88 -9.55 -7.90
C ILE A 121 -2.37 -9.40 -7.58
N GLY A 122 -1.97 -8.28 -6.96
CA GLY A 122 -0.58 -8.05 -6.55
C GLY A 122 -0.08 -9.09 -5.54
N VAL A 123 -0.89 -9.44 -4.54
CA VAL A 123 -0.56 -10.47 -3.54
C VAL A 123 -0.49 -11.85 -4.19
N VAL A 124 -1.47 -12.23 -4.99
CA VAL A 124 -1.49 -13.53 -5.69
C VAL A 124 -0.28 -13.66 -6.62
N ALA A 125 0.02 -12.62 -7.42
CA ALA A 125 1.19 -12.60 -8.29
C ALA A 125 2.51 -12.72 -7.49
N GLY A 126 2.59 -12.10 -6.33
CA GLY A 126 3.72 -12.22 -5.41
C GLY A 126 3.91 -13.65 -4.89
N ILE A 127 2.83 -14.29 -4.47
CA ILE A 127 2.84 -15.67 -3.99
C ILE A 127 3.24 -16.64 -5.11
N VAL A 128 2.63 -16.51 -6.28
CA VAL A 128 2.96 -17.35 -7.46
C VAL A 128 4.42 -17.19 -7.84
N SER A 129 4.92 -15.96 -7.90
CA SER A 129 6.33 -15.67 -8.18
C SER A 129 7.27 -16.36 -7.18
N PHE A 130 6.91 -16.36 -5.90
CA PHE A 130 7.68 -17.02 -4.85
C PHE A 130 7.74 -18.55 -5.02
N PHE A 131 6.61 -19.19 -5.37
CA PHE A 131 6.57 -20.64 -5.59
C PHE A 131 7.32 -21.06 -6.86
N LEU A 132 7.19 -20.32 -7.96
CA LEU A 132 7.92 -20.60 -9.21
C LEU A 132 9.42 -20.54 -8.98
N GLN A 133 9.91 -19.51 -8.30
CA GLN A 133 11.32 -19.34 -8.00
C GLN A 133 11.87 -20.44 -7.06
N ARG A 134 11.05 -21.01 -6.19
CA ARG A 134 11.43 -22.17 -5.36
C ARG A 134 11.57 -23.44 -6.20
N ARG A 135 10.74 -23.62 -7.23
CA ARG A 135 10.83 -24.78 -8.13
C ARG A 135 12.13 -24.78 -8.92
N GLU A 136 12.51 -23.63 -9.51
CA GLU A 136 13.76 -23.52 -10.29
C GLU A 136 14.99 -23.95 -9.48
N GLN A 137 15.12 -23.54 -8.24
CA GLN A 137 16.24 -23.93 -7.37
C GLN A 137 16.29 -25.45 -7.06
N ARG A 138 15.15 -26.15 -7.15
CA ARG A 138 15.10 -27.59 -6.90
C ARG A 138 15.60 -28.41 -8.10
N TYR A 139 15.55 -27.84 -9.30
CA TYR A 139 16.03 -28.50 -10.53
C TYR A 139 17.53 -28.24 -10.79
N GLU A 140 18.11 -27.24 -10.16
CA GLU A 140 19.55 -26.92 -10.27
C GLU A 140 20.44 -27.66 -9.24
N MET A 141 19.83 -28.36 -8.29
CA MET A 141 20.52 -29.23 -7.33
C MET A 141 20.42 -30.70 -7.77
#